data_1d4e2f45018abcf86a5a52988701b65a
#
_entry.id   1d4e2f45018abcf86a5a52988701b65a
#
_cell.length_a   1.000
_cell.length_b   1.000
_cell.length_c   1.000
_cell.angle_alpha   90.00
_cell.angle_beta   90.00
_cell.angle_gamma   90.00
#
_symmetry.space_group_name_H-M   'P 1'
#
loop_
_entity.id
_entity.type
_entity.pdbx_description
1 polymer ?
#
loop_
_entity_poly.entity_id
_entity_poly.type
_entity_poly.pdbx_seq_one_letter_code
_entity_poly.pdbx_strand_id
1 'polypeptide(L)'
;MFEIFKTVLMLSCIGAGMTMLLLLLKPLTVRKFPAKWQYAIWFVVVVCMVIPLWKFIPQRDMQMMAPQEAVGQIAQSDNQENAAEIETVIIEQTPMEYREIPITASRSLRIYDLVAYLWFGGMGVFLLLAFGSYFLFLMRKKHGSIELTEYEIFEEVKKELHIRRHIRLRVSKAAASPMLVGTFFPVVYVPSNQLDKETERMIFRHELTHYKHGDLVFKWLALLVNAVHWFNPFAYLLSANVSEACEVSCDMAVIKNLSEQEQKFYMNTILDLVEQEKRRK
;
A
#
# COMPACT_ATOMS: atom_id res chain seq x y z
N MET A 1 -8.02 14.57 -14.24
CA MET A 1 -8.26 14.12 -12.84
C MET A 1 -9.08 12.83 -12.79
N PHE A 2 -10.20 12.77 -13.52
CA PHE A 2 -11.09 11.60 -13.52
C PHE A 2 -10.41 10.28 -13.93
N GLU A 3 -9.52 10.28 -14.94
CA GLU A 3 -8.80 9.06 -15.36
C GLU A 3 -7.89 8.48 -14.26
N ILE A 4 -7.30 9.34 -13.43
CA ILE A 4 -6.52 8.89 -12.27
C ILE A 4 -7.43 8.22 -11.24
N PHE A 5 -8.58 8.86 -10.92
CA PHE A 5 -9.55 8.29 -9.98
C PHE A 5 -10.11 6.95 -10.48
N LYS A 6 -10.44 6.84 -11.78
CA LYS A 6 -10.87 5.58 -12.39
C LYS A 6 -9.82 4.47 -12.23
N THR A 7 -8.55 4.80 -12.45
CA THR A 7 -7.43 3.87 -12.22
C THR A 7 -7.37 3.41 -10.77
N VAL A 8 -7.51 4.35 -9.82
CA VAL A 8 -7.52 4.05 -8.38
C VAL A 8 -8.73 3.18 -8.00
N LEU A 9 -9.89 3.45 -8.54
CA LEU A 9 -11.09 2.64 -8.30
C LEU A 9 -10.89 1.19 -8.78
N MET A 10 -10.31 1.01 -9.95
CA MET A 10 -9.99 -0.31 -10.50
C MET A 10 -8.96 -1.05 -9.64
N LEU A 11 -7.88 -0.37 -9.21
CA LEU A 11 -6.90 -0.91 -8.26
C LEU A 11 -7.56 -1.29 -6.93
N SER A 12 -8.49 -0.46 -6.46
CA SER A 12 -9.23 -0.69 -5.22
C SER A 12 -10.08 -1.96 -5.29
N CYS A 13 -10.77 -2.20 -6.41
CA CYS A 13 -11.56 -3.42 -6.60
C CYS A 13 -10.67 -4.67 -6.68
N ILE A 14 -9.57 -4.60 -7.47
CA ILE A 14 -8.63 -5.73 -7.59
C ILE A 14 -7.99 -6.02 -6.24
N GLY A 15 -7.50 -5.00 -5.54
CA GLY A 15 -6.88 -5.15 -4.22
C GLY A 15 -7.85 -5.67 -3.16
N ALA A 16 -9.11 -5.23 -3.18
CA ALA A 16 -10.15 -5.77 -2.30
C ALA A 16 -10.39 -7.25 -2.56
N GLY A 17 -10.51 -7.66 -3.82
CA GLY A 17 -10.66 -9.07 -4.22
C GLY A 17 -9.47 -9.93 -3.77
N MET A 18 -8.23 -9.46 -3.99
CA MET A 18 -7.02 -10.15 -3.54
C MET A 18 -6.97 -10.27 -2.01
N THR A 19 -7.26 -9.18 -1.30
CA THR A 19 -7.29 -9.16 0.17
C THR A 19 -8.34 -10.13 0.70
N MET A 20 -9.55 -10.11 0.16
CA MET A 20 -10.63 -11.03 0.54
C MET A 20 -10.24 -12.49 0.30
N LEU A 21 -9.67 -12.80 -0.87
CA LEU A 21 -9.20 -14.15 -1.19
C LEU A 21 -8.14 -14.62 -0.20
N LEU A 22 -7.15 -13.78 0.10
CA LEU A 22 -6.10 -14.12 1.07
C LEU A 22 -6.64 -14.31 2.48
N LEU A 23 -7.63 -13.52 2.91
CA LEU A 23 -8.29 -13.71 4.21
C LEU A 23 -9.05 -15.04 4.27
N LEU A 24 -9.73 -15.43 3.22
CA LEU A 24 -10.40 -16.74 3.14
C LEU A 24 -9.40 -17.91 3.17
N LEU A 25 -8.26 -17.74 2.51
CA LEU A 25 -7.20 -18.74 2.48
C LEU A 25 -6.29 -18.72 3.72
N LYS A 26 -6.36 -17.69 4.55
CA LYS A 26 -5.48 -17.48 5.72
C LYS A 26 -5.41 -18.73 6.64
N PRO A 27 -6.52 -19.39 7.03
CA PRO A 27 -6.46 -20.58 7.90
C PRO A 27 -5.70 -21.76 7.28
N LEU A 28 -5.66 -21.85 5.95
CA LEU A 28 -4.91 -22.87 5.22
C LEU A 28 -3.44 -22.49 5.09
N THR A 29 -3.17 -21.20 4.78
CA THR A 29 -1.82 -20.71 4.51
C THR A 29 -0.98 -20.61 5.78
N VAL A 30 -1.55 -20.20 6.92
CA VAL A 30 -0.86 -20.12 8.21
C VAL A 30 -0.33 -21.48 8.66
N ARG A 31 -1.06 -22.57 8.37
CA ARG A 31 -0.67 -23.92 8.75
C ARG A 31 0.40 -24.55 7.85
N LYS A 32 0.44 -24.16 6.55
CA LYS A 32 1.28 -24.83 5.54
C LYS A 32 2.53 -24.04 5.14
N PHE A 33 2.51 -22.72 5.26
CA PHE A 33 3.57 -21.87 4.74
C PHE A 33 4.31 -21.11 5.85
N PRO A 34 5.63 -20.91 5.70
CA PRO A 34 6.43 -20.18 6.67
C PRO A 34 6.03 -18.71 6.75
N ALA A 35 6.29 -18.05 7.88
CA ALA A 35 5.97 -16.65 8.12
C ALA A 35 6.52 -15.69 7.04
N LYS A 36 7.72 -15.98 6.52
CA LYS A 36 8.32 -15.18 5.42
C LYS A 36 7.49 -15.17 4.15
N TRP A 37 6.82 -16.30 3.84
CA TRP A 37 5.92 -16.38 2.69
C TRP A 37 4.68 -15.51 2.90
N GLN A 38 4.11 -15.54 4.11
CA GLN A 38 2.97 -14.69 4.45
C GLN A 38 3.33 -13.21 4.36
N TYR A 39 4.49 -12.82 4.86
CA TYR A 39 5.03 -11.47 4.73
C TYR A 39 5.16 -11.06 3.25
N ALA A 40 5.75 -11.92 2.42
CA ALA A 40 5.97 -11.63 1.00
C ALA A 40 4.66 -11.48 0.21
N ILE A 41 3.64 -12.31 0.49
CA ILE A 41 2.38 -12.23 -0.25
C ILE A 41 1.60 -10.95 0.09
N TRP A 42 1.60 -10.52 1.36
CA TRP A 42 1.00 -9.25 1.74
C TRP A 42 1.76 -8.06 1.12
N PHE A 43 3.09 -8.16 1.00
CA PHE A 43 3.90 -7.17 0.30
C PHE A 43 3.49 -7.04 -1.17
N VAL A 44 3.28 -8.16 -1.86
CA VAL A 44 2.81 -8.17 -3.26
C VAL A 44 1.46 -7.47 -3.38
N VAL A 45 0.50 -7.74 -2.48
CA VAL A 45 -0.82 -7.08 -2.52
C VAL A 45 -0.68 -5.56 -2.33
N VAL A 46 0.14 -5.12 -1.38
CA VAL A 46 0.41 -3.69 -1.17
C VAL A 46 0.98 -3.04 -2.43
N VAL A 47 1.96 -3.68 -3.07
CA VAL A 47 2.56 -3.19 -4.34
C VAL A 47 1.52 -3.13 -5.45
N CYS A 48 0.67 -4.16 -5.60
CA CYS A 48 -0.40 -4.18 -6.59
C CYS A 48 -1.45 -3.08 -6.37
N MET A 49 -1.69 -2.66 -5.14
CA MET A 49 -2.61 -1.55 -4.85
C MET A 49 -1.98 -0.17 -5.09
N VAL A 50 -0.65 -0.05 -5.06
CA VAL A 50 0.05 1.21 -5.33
C VAL A 50 0.34 1.40 -6.82
N ILE A 51 0.75 0.32 -7.50
CA ILE A 51 1.27 0.36 -8.86
C ILE A 51 0.26 -0.29 -9.82
N PRO A 52 -0.23 0.42 -10.84
CA PRO A 52 -1.09 -0.14 -11.88
C PRO A 52 -0.30 -1.02 -12.84
N LEU A 53 0.05 -2.23 -12.41
CA LEU A 53 0.94 -3.15 -13.13
C LEU A 53 0.43 -3.47 -14.55
N TRP A 54 -0.89 -3.46 -14.80
CA TRP A 54 -1.44 -3.71 -16.12
C TRP A 54 -1.04 -2.66 -17.19
N LYS A 55 -0.68 -1.44 -16.77
CA LYS A 55 -0.20 -0.40 -17.70
C LYS A 55 1.17 -0.72 -18.29
N PHE A 56 1.93 -1.60 -17.65
CA PHE A 56 3.25 -2.05 -18.10
C PHE A 56 3.20 -3.32 -18.94
N ILE A 57 2.03 -3.98 -19.02
CA ILE A 57 1.84 -5.12 -19.90
C ILE A 57 1.60 -4.55 -21.30
N PRO A 58 2.46 -4.86 -22.31
CA PRO A 58 2.22 -4.42 -23.67
C PRO A 58 0.87 -4.97 -24.10
N GLN A 59 -0.08 -4.10 -24.37
CA GLN A 59 -1.33 -4.48 -24.99
C GLN A 59 -0.94 -4.90 -26.42
N ARG A 60 -0.81 -6.22 -26.65
CA ARG A 60 -0.90 -6.73 -28.00
C ARG A 60 -2.28 -6.30 -28.46
N ASP A 61 -2.29 -5.47 -29.49
CA ASP A 61 -3.51 -5.14 -30.21
C ASP A 61 -4.15 -6.47 -30.61
N MET A 62 -5.05 -6.96 -29.78
CA MET A 62 -6.06 -7.89 -30.24
C MET A 62 -6.99 -7.06 -31.12
N GLN A 63 -6.53 -6.72 -32.31
CA GLN A 63 -7.44 -6.51 -33.41
C GLN A 63 -8.20 -7.84 -33.52
N MET A 64 -9.29 -7.96 -32.76
CA MET A 64 -10.35 -8.85 -33.16
C MET A 64 -10.62 -8.48 -34.59
N MET A 65 -10.34 -9.43 -35.49
CA MET A 65 -10.85 -9.39 -36.84
C MET A 65 -12.36 -9.15 -36.70
N ALA A 66 -12.76 -7.88 -36.78
CA ALA A 66 -14.14 -7.59 -37.09
C ALA A 66 -14.42 -8.39 -38.38
N PRO A 67 -15.50 -9.17 -38.45
CA PRO A 67 -15.86 -9.82 -39.68
C PRO A 67 -15.89 -8.71 -40.72
N GLN A 68 -15.00 -8.78 -41.72
CA GLN A 68 -15.14 -7.97 -42.92
C GLN A 68 -16.50 -8.35 -43.50
N GLU A 69 -17.48 -7.51 -43.23
CA GLU A 69 -18.69 -7.52 -44.04
C GLU A 69 -18.21 -7.39 -45.48
N ALA A 70 -18.35 -8.48 -46.21
CA ALA A 70 -18.13 -8.53 -47.62
C ALA A 70 -19.15 -7.56 -48.24
N VAL A 71 -18.74 -6.30 -48.41
CA VAL A 71 -19.43 -5.39 -49.30
C VAL A 71 -19.28 -6.02 -50.68
N GLY A 72 -20.38 -6.66 -51.12
CA GLY A 72 -20.45 -7.34 -52.39
C GLY A 72 -20.01 -6.39 -53.49
N GLN A 73 -18.97 -6.79 -54.18
CA GLN A 73 -18.71 -6.35 -55.55
C GLN A 73 -19.90 -6.78 -56.40
N ILE A 74 -20.88 -5.90 -56.52
CA ILE A 74 -21.90 -6.05 -57.56
C ILE A 74 -21.18 -5.76 -58.86
N ALA A 75 -21.02 -6.83 -59.61
CA ALA A 75 -20.53 -6.86 -60.99
C ALA A 75 -21.12 -5.72 -61.82
N GLN A 76 -20.23 -4.91 -62.38
CA GLN A 76 -20.54 -4.17 -63.60
C GLN A 76 -20.62 -5.21 -64.70
N SER A 77 -21.85 -5.56 -65.13
CA SER A 77 -22.14 -6.24 -66.38
C SER A 77 -22.65 -5.19 -67.32
N ASP A 78 -21.96 -5.15 -68.42
CA ASP A 78 -22.34 -4.48 -69.68
C ASP A 78 -23.86 -4.44 -69.93
N ASN A 79 -24.35 -3.27 -70.31
CA ASN A 79 -25.25 -3.16 -71.46
C ASN A 79 -25.23 -1.73 -71.99
N GLN A 80 -24.57 -1.59 -73.15
CA GLN A 80 -24.81 -0.48 -74.07
C GLN A 80 -26.29 -0.51 -74.56
N GLU A 81 -26.74 0.67 -74.80
CA GLU A 81 -27.86 1.16 -75.64
C GLU A 81 -29.01 1.81 -74.88
N ASN A 82 -29.02 3.07 -74.92
CA ASN A 82 -30.00 3.95 -75.60
C ASN A 82 -29.86 5.38 -75.11
N ALA A 83 -29.44 6.22 -76.03
CA ALA A 83 -29.44 7.64 -75.93
C ALA A 83 -30.89 8.18 -75.79
N ALA A 84 -31.15 8.92 -74.73
CA ALA A 84 -32.24 9.88 -74.68
C ALA A 84 -31.74 11.04 -73.81
N GLU A 85 -31.73 12.15 -74.48
CA GLU A 85 -31.43 13.51 -74.10
C GLU A 85 -32.12 13.85 -72.75
N ILE A 86 -31.33 13.99 -71.70
CA ILE A 86 -31.81 14.62 -70.44
C ILE A 86 -30.94 15.85 -70.22
N GLU A 87 -31.58 16.99 -70.43
CA GLU A 87 -31.10 18.33 -70.12
C GLU A 87 -30.59 18.36 -68.66
N THR A 88 -29.30 18.45 -68.49
CA THR A 88 -28.68 18.57 -67.14
C THR A 88 -28.90 19.99 -66.64
N VAL A 89 -29.88 20.16 -65.75
CA VAL A 89 -29.96 21.32 -64.90
C VAL A 89 -28.77 21.28 -63.93
N ILE A 90 -27.75 22.05 -64.21
CA ILE A 90 -26.65 22.30 -63.27
C ILE A 90 -27.20 23.09 -62.11
N ILE A 91 -27.57 22.41 -61.04
CA ILE A 91 -27.78 23.05 -59.76
C ILE A 91 -26.37 23.39 -59.20
N GLU A 92 -26.02 24.66 -59.34
CA GLU A 92 -24.82 25.23 -58.73
C GLU A 92 -24.98 25.13 -57.22
N GLN A 93 -24.40 24.06 -56.66
CA GLN A 93 -24.30 23.90 -55.20
C GLN A 93 -23.26 24.92 -54.72
N THR A 94 -23.71 26.07 -54.30
CA THR A 94 -22.86 26.96 -53.46
C THR A 94 -22.37 26.17 -52.27
N PRO A 95 -21.04 26.16 -51.99
CA PRO A 95 -20.52 25.51 -50.79
C PRO A 95 -21.17 26.24 -49.59
N MET A 96 -22.00 25.51 -48.84
CA MET A 96 -22.39 26.00 -47.51
C MET A 96 -21.11 26.06 -46.68
N GLU A 97 -20.60 27.28 -46.49
CA GLU A 97 -19.55 27.57 -45.57
C GLU A 97 -20.01 27.10 -44.17
N TYR A 98 -19.53 25.94 -43.76
CA TYR A 98 -19.79 25.41 -42.42
C TYR A 98 -19.09 26.31 -41.42
N ARG A 99 -19.81 27.38 -41.03
CA ARG A 99 -19.35 28.25 -39.97
C ARG A 99 -19.36 27.42 -38.71
N GLU A 100 -18.18 26.88 -38.34
CA GLU A 100 -17.97 26.27 -37.03
C GLU A 100 -18.30 27.36 -36.00
N ILE A 101 -19.51 27.29 -35.45
CA ILE A 101 -19.86 28.05 -34.26
C ILE A 101 -18.92 27.52 -33.18
N PRO A 102 -17.96 28.32 -32.67
CA PRO A 102 -17.16 27.86 -31.53
C PRO A 102 -18.16 27.62 -30.39
N ILE A 103 -18.52 26.37 -30.20
CA ILE A 103 -19.16 25.94 -28.96
C ILE A 103 -18.08 26.22 -27.92
N THR A 104 -18.12 27.44 -27.32
CA THR A 104 -17.46 27.68 -26.07
C THR A 104 -18.06 26.66 -25.13
N ALA A 105 -17.40 25.50 -25.05
CA ALA A 105 -17.74 24.51 -24.08
C ALA A 105 -17.51 25.19 -22.74
N SER A 106 -18.56 25.78 -22.21
CA SER A 106 -18.64 26.13 -20.81
C SER A 106 -18.28 24.82 -20.10
N ARG A 107 -17.12 24.83 -19.46
CA ARG A 107 -16.56 23.68 -18.73
C ARG A 107 -17.47 23.45 -17.54
N SER A 108 -18.66 22.94 -17.80
CA SER A 108 -19.56 22.49 -16.75
C SER A 108 -18.73 21.45 -15.99
N LEU A 109 -18.48 21.75 -14.72
CA LEU A 109 -17.87 20.78 -13.80
C LEU A 109 -18.71 19.51 -13.91
N ARG A 110 -18.20 18.54 -14.66
CA ARG A 110 -18.90 17.28 -14.81
C ARG A 110 -18.88 16.60 -13.44
N ILE A 111 -19.97 15.95 -13.08
CA ILE A 111 -20.09 15.19 -11.80
C ILE A 111 -18.84 14.35 -11.54
N TYR A 112 -18.22 13.82 -12.58
CA TYR A 112 -16.98 13.05 -12.52
C TYR A 112 -15.77 13.83 -12.01
N ASP A 113 -15.66 15.12 -12.34
CA ASP A 113 -14.58 15.97 -11.83
C ASP A 113 -14.82 16.28 -10.35
N LEU A 114 -16.05 16.47 -9.94
CA LEU A 114 -16.41 16.69 -8.54
C LEU A 114 -16.03 15.48 -7.68
N VAL A 115 -16.34 14.26 -8.13
CA VAL A 115 -15.97 13.02 -7.43
C VAL A 115 -14.45 12.87 -7.31
N ALA A 116 -13.70 13.21 -8.37
CA ALA A 116 -12.25 13.18 -8.33
C ALA A 116 -11.66 14.20 -7.33
N TYR A 117 -12.22 15.42 -7.26
CA TYR A 117 -11.81 16.43 -6.27
C TYR A 117 -12.16 16.01 -4.84
N LEU A 118 -13.33 15.40 -4.63
CA LEU A 118 -13.72 14.84 -3.33
C LEU A 118 -12.75 13.77 -2.88
N TRP A 119 -12.36 12.86 -3.80
CA TRP A 119 -11.38 11.83 -3.51
C TRP A 119 -10.01 12.42 -3.13
N PHE A 120 -9.51 13.42 -3.87
CA PHE A 120 -8.26 14.10 -3.54
C PHE A 120 -8.33 14.82 -2.19
N GLY A 121 -9.45 15.49 -1.92
CA GLY A 121 -9.70 16.15 -0.64
C GLY A 121 -9.68 15.15 0.53
N GLY A 122 -10.39 14.01 0.39
CA GLY A 122 -10.41 12.95 1.38
C GLY A 122 -9.03 12.34 1.63
N MET A 123 -8.25 12.10 0.57
CA MET A 123 -6.86 11.65 0.68
C MET A 123 -6.00 12.69 1.42
N GLY A 124 -6.14 13.97 1.09
CA GLY A 124 -5.43 15.06 1.78
C GLY A 124 -5.75 15.12 3.27
N VAL A 125 -7.03 15.07 3.62
CA VAL A 125 -7.49 15.04 5.02
C VAL A 125 -6.94 13.81 5.74
N PHE A 126 -7.01 12.63 5.13
CA PHE A 126 -6.45 11.39 5.70
C PHE A 126 -4.96 11.55 6.02
N LEU A 127 -4.17 12.04 5.06
CA LEU A 127 -2.73 12.24 5.24
C LEU A 127 -2.43 13.28 6.34
N LEU A 128 -3.15 14.38 6.37
CA LEU A 128 -3.00 15.41 7.42
C LEU A 128 -3.26 14.82 8.81
N LEU A 129 -4.34 14.04 8.96
CA LEU A 129 -4.66 13.38 10.23
C LEU A 129 -3.62 12.30 10.59
N ALA A 130 -3.18 11.49 9.63
CA ALA A 130 -2.18 10.45 9.85
C ALA A 130 -0.81 11.05 10.25
N PHE A 131 -0.31 12.02 9.49
CA PHE A 131 0.97 12.68 9.80
C PHE A 131 0.88 13.53 11.07
N GLY A 132 -0.24 14.23 11.28
CA GLY A 132 -0.48 15.03 12.49
C GLY A 132 -0.49 14.15 13.74
N SER A 133 -1.23 13.03 13.72
CA SER A 133 -1.28 12.07 14.83
C SER A 133 0.08 11.41 15.08
N TYR A 134 0.81 11.05 14.01
CA TYR A 134 2.16 10.50 14.13
C TYR A 134 3.15 11.52 14.71
N PHE A 135 3.09 12.77 14.26
CA PHE A 135 3.92 13.86 14.80
C PHE A 135 3.65 14.09 16.29
N LEU A 136 2.38 14.19 16.68
CA LEU A 136 1.98 14.33 18.09
C LEU A 136 2.43 13.13 18.93
N PHE A 137 2.33 11.91 18.38
CA PHE A 137 2.84 10.70 19.03
C PHE A 137 4.35 10.80 19.26
N LEU A 138 5.14 11.20 18.25
CA LEU A 138 6.59 11.40 18.40
C LEU A 138 6.93 12.44 19.45
N MET A 139 6.24 13.58 19.44
CA MET A 139 6.45 14.65 20.43
C MET A 139 6.19 14.17 21.85
N ARG A 140 5.08 13.44 22.08
CA ARG A 140 4.75 12.86 23.39
C ARG A 140 5.82 11.86 23.85
N LYS A 141 6.33 10.99 22.95
CA LYS A 141 7.36 10.00 23.30
C LYS A 141 8.72 10.65 23.57
N LYS A 142 9.05 11.70 22.82
CA LYS A 142 10.29 12.46 23.00
C LYS A 142 10.28 13.30 24.27
N HIS A 143 9.12 13.85 24.65
CA HIS A 143 9.00 14.71 25.83
C HIS A 143 9.36 13.94 27.11
N GLY A 144 10.32 14.46 27.88
CA GLY A 144 10.81 13.81 29.10
C GLY A 144 11.52 12.47 28.90
N SER A 145 11.91 12.12 27.66
CA SER A 145 12.73 10.94 27.42
C SER A 145 14.22 11.24 27.58
N ILE A 146 14.97 10.30 28.14
CA ILE A 146 16.43 10.37 28.36
C ILE A 146 17.09 9.47 27.31
N GLU A 147 18.10 9.98 26.63
CA GLU A 147 18.89 9.21 25.68
C GLU A 147 19.96 8.44 26.44
N LEU A 148 20.05 7.13 26.18
CA LEU A 148 21.10 6.28 26.71
C LEU A 148 22.19 6.17 25.65
N THR A 149 23.35 6.73 25.94
CA THR A 149 24.55 6.57 25.12
C THR A 149 25.33 5.37 25.66
N GLU A 150 25.84 4.51 24.75
CA GLU A 150 26.71 3.37 25.07
C GLU A 150 26.08 2.32 26.01
N TYR A 151 24.82 1.95 25.75
CA TYR A 151 24.19 0.86 26.52
C TYR A 151 24.69 -0.50 26.02
N GLU A 152 25.50 -1.18 26.83
CA GLU A 152 26.27 -2.38 26.45
C GLU A 152 25.41 -3.47 25.80
N ILE A 153 24.33 -3.89 26.44
CA ILE A 153 23.42 -4.95 25.96
C ILE A 153 22.84 -4.57 24.57
N PHE A 154 22.48 -3.30 24.37
CA PHE A 154 21.93 -2.83 23.10
C PHE A 154 22.95 -2.88 21.96
N GLU A 155 24.18 -2.44 22.24
CA GLU A 155 25.27 -2.47 21.25
C GLU A 155 25.71 -3.90 20.93
N GLU A 156 25.70 -4.83 21.91
CA GLU A 156 25.93 -6.24 21.67
C GLU A 156 24.90 -6.83 20.71
N VAL A 157 23.60 -6.63 20.98
CA VAL A 157 22.51 -7.13 20.12
C VAL A 157 22.58 -6.53 18.72
N LYS A 158 22.93 -5.24 18.59
CA LYS A 158 23.19 -4.63 17.27
C LYS A 158 24.30 -5.33 16.51
N LYS A 159 25.41 -5.65 17.18
CA LYS A 159 26.53 -6.39 16.59
C LYS A 159 26.11 -7.80 16.16
N GLU A 160 25.39 -8.52 17.03
CA GLU A 160 24.85 -9.87 16.72
C GLU A 160 23.96 -9.84 15.46
N LEU A 161 23.11 -8.83 15.32
CA LEU A 161 22.24 -8.68 14.17
C LEU A 161 22.93 -8.04 12.94
N HIS A 162 24.22 -7.71 13.03
CA HIS A 162 25.03 -7.08 11.98
C HIS A 162 24.46 -5.71 11.53
N ILE A 163 23.90 -4.95 12.46
CA ILE A 163 23.35 -3.62 12.20
C ILE A 163 24.45 -2.58 12.39
N ARG A 164 24.90 -1.97 11.26
CA ARG A 164 25.97 -0.96 11.28
C ARG A 164 25.44 0.47 11.48
N ARG A 165 24.14 0.69 11.25
CA ARG A 165 23.53 2.01 11.36
C ARG A 165 23.41 2.43 12.82
N HIS A 166 23.60 3.72 13.05
CA HIS A 166 23.33 4.31 14.37
C HIS A 166 21.84 4.32 14.64
N ILE A 167 21.42 3.65 15.72
CA ILE A 167 20.04 3.61 16.23
C ILE A 167 20.11 4.17 17.66
N ARG A 168 19.30 5.19 17.93
CA ARG A 168 19.26 5.79 19.26
C ARG A 168 18.41 4.95 20.20
N LEU A 169 18.85 4.85 21.45
CA LEU A 169 18.08 4.21 22.54
C LEU A 169 17.60 5.30 23.49
N ARG A 170 16.33 5.33 23.82
CA ARG A 170 15.74 6.33 24.74
C ARG A 170 14.82 5.67 25.74
N VAL A 171 14.97 6.06 27.00
CA VAL A 171 14.03 5.70 28.07
C VAL A 171 12.94 6.78 28.13
N SER A 172 11.68 6.39 28.08
CA SER A 172 10.56 7.30 28.12
C SER A 172 9.47 6.82 29.07
N LYS A 173 9.06 7.70 30.00
CA LYS A 173 7.90 7.44 30.88
C LYS A 173 6.59 7.33 30.10
N ALA A 174 6.52 7.93 28.93
CA ALA A 174 5.37 7.85 28.05
C ALA A 174 5.33 6.57 27.20
N ALA A 175 6.40 5.75 27.19
CA ALA A 175 6.40 4.46 26.53
C ALA A 175 5.72 3.41 27.43
N ALA A 176 4.63 2.82 26.96
CA ALA A 176 3.93 1.74 27.67
C ALA A 176 4.63 0.39 27.46
N SER A 177 5.16 0.18 26.27
CA SER A 177 5.94 -0.99 25.84
C SER A 177 7.17 -0.53 25.07
N PRO A 178 8.22 -1.36 24.95
CA PRO A 178 9.30 -1.12 24.01
C PRO A 178 8.77 -0.91 22.60
N MET A 179 9.43 -0.08 21.79
CA MET A 179 9.00 0.18 20.43
C MET A 179 10.10 0.81 19.58
N LEU A 180 10.22 0.35 18.35
CA LEU A 180 11.03 0.99 17.32
C LEU A 180 10.22 2.03 16.55
N VAL A 181 10.74 3.25 16.43
CA VAL A 181 10.08 4.36 15.75
C VAL A 181 11.07 5.07 14.82
N GLY A 182 10.56 5.58 13.70
CA GLY A 182 11.34 6.37 12.76
C GLY A 182 12.10 5.54 11.73
N THR A 183 11.77 5.73 10.44
CA THR A 183 12.40 5.01 9.32
C THR A 183 13.76 5.60 8.97
N PHE A 184 13.83 6.94 8.89
CA PHE A 184 15.08 7.64 8.53
C PHE A 184 15.99 7.90 9.73
N PHE A 185 15.42 8.13 10.90
CA PHE A 185 16.13 8.36 12.16
C PHE A 185 15.59 7.40 13.20
N PRO A 186 16.03 6.12 13.16
CA PRO A 186 15.48 5.10 14.02
C PRO A 186 15.84 5.35 15.49
N VAL A 187 14.82 5.20 16.35
CA VAL A 187 14.92 5.34 17.79
C VAL A 187 14.16 4.17 18.41
N VAL A 188 14.81 3.45 19.32
CA VAL A 188 14.15 2.48 20.18
C VAL A 188 13.78 3.19 21.48
N TYR A 189 12.49 3.22 21.79
CA TYR A 189 11.99 3.68 23.08
C TYR A 189 11.75 2.49 24.00
N VAL A 190 12.19 2.59 25.22
CA VAL A 190 11.92 1.61 26.28
C VAL A 190 11.20 2.30 27.45
N PRO A 191 10.33 1.59 28.16
CA PRO A 191 9.70 2.10 29.37
C PRO A 191 10.73 2.34 30.48
N SER A 192 10.42 3.20 31.43
CA SER A 192 11.31 3.54 32.56
C SER A 192 11.36 2.47 33.65
N ASN A 193 10.69 1.34 33.48
CA ASN A 193 10.72 0.23 34.41
C ASN A 193 12.09 -0.47 34.35
N GLN A 194 12.60 -0.87 35.49
CA GLN A 194 13.78 -1.74 35.53
C GLN A 194 13.37 -3.14 35.08
N LEU A 195 13.97 -3.59 34.00
CA LEU A 195 13.88 -4.95 33.46
C LEU A 195 15.17 -5.69 33.80
N ASP A 196 15.12 -6.99 33.92
CA ASP A 196 16.34 -7.79 34.02
C ASP A 196 17.09 -7.83 32.68
N LYS A 197 18.38 -8.09 32.72
CA LYS A 197 19.25 -8.04 31.53
C LYS A 197 18.85 -9.00 30.41
N GLU A 198 18.31 -10.17 30.78
CA GLU A 198 17.90 -11.18 29.80
C GLU A 198 16.61 -10.73 29.06
N THR A 199 15.66 -10.20 29.82
CA THR A 199 14.45 -9.59 29.27
C THR A 199 14.78 -8.44 28.32
N GLU A 200 15.68 -7.52 28.71
CA GLU A 200 16.13 -6.42 27.87
C GLU A 200 16.77 -6.93 26.56
N ARG A 201 17.64 -7.95 26.66
CA ARG A 201 18.27 -8.55 25.48
C ARG A 201 17.26 -9.10 24.49
N MET A 202 16.23 -9.80 24.97
CA MET A 202 15.16 -10.35 24.12
C MET A 202 14.33 -9.24 23.47
N ILE A 203 14.00 -8.19 24.22
CA ILE A 203 13.29 -7.01 23.72
C ILE A 203 14.11 -6.31 22.63
N PHE A 204 15.38 -6.04 22.87
CA PHE A 204 16.22 -5.38 21.86
C PHE A 204 16.38 -6.25 20.62
N ARG A 205 16.49 -7.56 20.78
CA ARG A 205 16.55 -8.48 19.65
C ARG A 205 15.27 -8.42 18.81
N HIS A 206 14.10 -8.35 19.42
CA HIS A 206 12.82 -8.19 18.76
C HIS A 206 12.75 -6.84 18.01
N GLU A 207 12.95 -5.71 18.70
CA GLU A 207 12.85 -4.38 18.11
C GLU A 207 13.87 -4.14 16.96
N LEU A 208 15.10 -4.62 17.15
CA LEU A 208 16.14 -4.48 16.13
C LEU A 208 15.91 -5.44 14.94
N THR A 209 15.20 -6.55 15.14
CA THR A 209 14.78 -7.43 14.04
C THR A 209 13.75 -6.75 13.16
N HIS A 210 12.79 -6.00 13.73
CA HIS A 210 11.87 -5.14 12.95
C HIS A 210 12.63 -4.13 12.07
N TYR A 211 13.68 -3.51 12.64
CA TYR A 211 14.53 -2.61 11.87
C TYR A 211 15.21 -3.33 10.70
N LYS A 212 15.79 -4.51 10.95
CA LYS A 212 16.49 -5.32 9.95
C LYS A 212 15.58 -5.81 8.82
N HIS A 213 14.34 -6.14 9.13
CA HIS A 213 13.33 -6.56 8.16
C HIS A 213 12.76 -5.39 7.34
N GLY A 214 12.92 -4.16 7.80
CA GLY A 214 12.32 -2.98 7.15
C GLY A 214 10.82 -2.84 7.39
N ASP A 215 10.31 -3.40 8.49
CA ASP A 215 8.88 -3.44 8.80
C ASP A 215 8.25 -2.05 8.89
N LEU A 216 9.02 -1.04 9.35
CA LEU A 216 8.55 0.34 9.35
C LEU A 216 8.25 0.84 7.94
N VAL A 217 9.11 0.52 6.97
CA VAL A 217 8.90 0.91 5.56
C VAL A 217 7.64 0.23 5.04
N PHE A 218 7.46 -1.05 5.34
CA PHE A 218 6.28 -1.80 4.92
C PHE A 218 5.00 -1.22 5.52
N LYS A 219 5.00 -0.87 6.83
CA LYS A 219 3.88 -0.20 7.50
C LYS A 219 3.58 1.18 6.87
N TRP A 220 4.61 1.93 6.43
CA TRP A 220 4.42 3.19 5.69
C TRP A 220 3.80 2.99 4.30
N LEU A 221 4.19 1.95 3.58
CA LEU A 221 3.56 1.60 2.30
C LEU A 221 2.09 1.21 2.49
N ALA A 222 1.76 0.45 3.54
CA ALA A 222 0.38 0.13 3.89
C ALA A 222 -0.43 1.38 4.26
N LEU A 223 0.17 2.35 4.95
CA LEU A 223 -0.45 3.65 5.23
C LEU A 223 -0.74 4.44 3.94
N LEU A 224 0.19 4.41 2.97
CA LEU A 224 -0.01 5.03 1.66
C LEU A 224 -1.20 4.39 0.92
N VAL A 225 -1.31 3.05 0.96
CA VAL A 225 -2.49 2.34 0.43
C VAL A 225 -3.76 2.85 1.10
N ASN A 226 -3.79 2.97 2.44
CA ASN A 226 -4.95 3.49 3.16
C ASN A 226 -5.28 4.93 2.76
N ALA A 227 -4.28 5.77 2.51
CA ALA A 227 -4.49 7.15 2.09
C ALA A 227 -5.11 7.25 0.68
N VAL A 228 -4.59 6.48 -0.27
CA VAL A 228 -5.10 6.45 -1.66
C VAL A 228 -6.49 5.81 -1.72
N HIS A 229 -6.70 4.76 -0.95
CA HIS A 229 -7.94 3.97 -0.91
C HIS A 229 -8.75 4.20 0.37
N TRP A 230 -8.73 5.45 0.89
CA TRP A 230 -9.35 5.81 2.18
C TRP A 230 -10.82 5.40 2.31
N PHE A 231 -11.52 5.29 1.20
CA PHE A 231 -12.92 4.88 1.10
C PHE A 231 -13.12 3.34 1.09
N ASN A 232 -12.02 2.56 0.96
CA ASN A 232 -12.09 1.10 0.83
C ASN A 232 -11.79 0.40 2.17
N PRO A 233 -12.75 -0.30 2.79
CA PRO A 233 -12.52 -1.01 4.06
C PRO A 233 -11.47 -2.13 3.96
N PHE A 234 -11.30 -2.74 2.78
CA PHE A 234 -10.30 -3.79 2.57
C PHE A 234 -8.85 -3.26 2.64
N ALA A 235 -8.62 -1.97 2.37
CA ALA A 235 -7.31 -1.36 2.56
C ALA A 235 -6.90 -1.35 4.04
N TYR A 236 -7.84 -1.10 4.94
CA TYR A 236 -7.59 -1.16 6.40
C TYR A 236 -7.39 -2.59 6.89
N LEU A 237 -8.16 -3.56 6.38
CA LEU A 237 -7.95 -4.97 6.66
C LEU A 237 -6.58 -5.45 6.15
N LEU A 238 -6.16 -4.99 4.98
CA LEU A 238 -4.80 -5.23 4.45
C LEU A 238 -3.74 -4.71 5.42
N SER A 239 -3.84 -3.46 5.87
CA SER A 239 -2.89 -2.86 6.82
C SER A 239 -2.81 -3.61 8.15
N ALA A 240 -3.93 -4.08 8.66
CA ALA A 240 -3.96 -4.90 9.87
C ALA A 240 -3.21 -6.23 9.68
N ASN A 241 -3.43 -6.91 8.54
CA ASN A 241 -2.75 -8.16 8.21
C ASN A 241 -1.26 -7.96 7.89
N VAL A 242 -0.88 -6.84 7.28
CA VAL A 242 0.53 -6.44 7.12
C VAL A 242 1.21 -6.32 8.48
N SER A 243 0.58 -5.62 9.43
CA SER A 243 1.13 -5.49 10.79
C SER A 243 1.29 -6.84 11.47
N GLU A 244 0.28 -7.71 11.41
CA GLU A 244 0.34 -9.07 11.94
C GLU A 244 1.46 -9.90 11.28
N ALA A 245 1.60 -9.81 9.95
CA ALA A 245 2.65 -10.53 9.23
C ALA A 245 4.07 -10.05 9.61
N CYS A 246 4.23 -8.75 9.87
CA CYS A 246 5.49 -8.20 10.40
C CYS A 246 5.82 -8.81 11.77
N GLU A 247 4.85 -8.84 12.70
CA GLU A 247 5.04 -9.39 14.04
C GLU A 247 5.42 -10.89 13.97
N VAL A 248 4.60 -11.69 13.26
CA VAL A 248 4.85 -13.14 13.13
C VAL A 248 6.21 -13.43 12.46
N SER A 249 6.57 -12.65 11.41
CA SER A 249 7.86 -12.81 10.74
C SER A 249 9.04 -12.42 11.64
N CYS A 250 8.88 -11.39 12.47
CA CYS A 250 9.86 -10.94 13.45
C CYS A 250 10.06 -12.01 14.52
N ASP A 251 8.99 -12.48 15.17
CA ASP A 251 9.04 -13.51 16.21
C ASP A 251 9.73 -14.78 15.70
N MET A 252 9.33 -15.27 14.52
CA MET A 252 9.94 -16.46 13.92
C MET A 252 11.42 -16.28 13.58
N ALA A 253 11.85 -15.07 13.24
CA ALA A 253 13.24 -14.75 12.99
C ALA A 253 14.07 -14.72 14.28
N VAL A 254 13.51 -14.22 15.36
CA VAL A 254 14.14 -14.21 16.69
C VAL A 254 14.28 -15.65 17.21
N ILE A 255 13.19 -16.40 17.22
CA ILE A 255 13.13 -17.77 17.79
C ILE A 255 14.06 -18.72 17.06
N LYS A 256 14.26 -18.56 15.75
CA LYS A 256 15.03 -19.50 14.91
C LYS A 256 16.43 -19.81 15.44
N ASN A 257 17.07 -18.85 16.09
CA ASN A 257 18.46 -18.94 16.56
C ASN A 257 18.59 -19.11 18.07
N LEU A 258 17.48 -19.37 18.76
CA LEU A 258 17.42 -19.55 20.20
C LEU A 258 17.33 -21.03 20.56
N SER A 259 17.94 -21.40 21.69
CA SER A 259 17.75 -22.72 22.32
C SER A 259 16.30 -22.88 22.79
N GLU A 260 15.87 -24.10 23.08
CA GLU A 260 14.48 -24.36 23.50
C GLU A 260 14.11 -23.63 24.80
N GLN A 261 15.05 -23.48 25.71
CA GLN A 261 14.83 -22.73 26.96
C GLN A 261 14.69 -21.22 26.69
N GLU A 262 15.55 -20.65 25.85
CA GLU A 262 15.47 -19.24 25.45
C GLU A 262 14.21 -18.94 24.66
N GLN A 263 13.72 -19.88 23.82
CA GLN A 263 12.45 -19.73 23.12
C GLN A 263 11.28 -19.62 24.09
N LYS A 264 11.21 -20.46 25.10
CA LYS A 264 10.19 -20.39 26.15
C LYS A 264 10.27 -19.07 26.92
N PHE A 265 11.48 -18.64 27.27
CA PHE A 265 11.70 -17.37 27.95
C PHE A 265 11.25 -16.19 27.08
N TYR A 266 11.64 -16.15 25.80
CA TYR A 266 11.20 -15.14 24.84
C TYR A 266 9.70 -15.06 24.73
N MET A 267 9.02 -16.21 24.55
CA MET A 267 7.56 -16.25 24.43
C MET A 267 6.86 -15.70 25.69
N ASN A 268 7.34 -16.05 26.88
CA ASN A 268 6.79 -15.51 28.13
C ASN A 268 7.03 -14.00 28.24
N THR A 269 8.23 -13.53 27.89
CA THR A 269 8.57 -12.10 27.88
C THR A 269 7.59 -11.29 26.98
N ILE A 270 7.34 -11.75 25.76
CA ILE A 270 6.41 -11.07 24.84
C ILE A 270 4.97 -11.11 25.38
N LEU A 271 4.53 -12.23 25.95
CA LEU A 271 3.20 -12.33 26.55
C LEU A 271 3.02 -11.36 27.72
N ASP A 272 4.01 -11.27 28.61
CA ASP A 272 4.00 -10.35 29.75
C ASP A 272 3.93 -8.88 29.28
N LEU A 273 4.66 -8.52 28.23
CA LEU A 273 4.62 -7.17 27.65
C LEU A 273 3.23 -6.84 27.07
N VAL A 274 2.61 -7.78 26.35
CA VAL A 274 1.25 -7.61 25.81
C VAL A 274 0.21 -7.49 26.92
N GLU A 275 0.32 -8.26 27.98
CA GLU A 275 -0.58 -8.16 29.14
C GLU A 275 -0.42 -6.81 29.87
N GLN A 276 0.81 -6.34 30.08
CA GLN A 276 1.08 -5.05 30.69
C GLN A 276 0.51 -3.89 29.86
N GLU A 277 0.61 -3.97 28.53
CA GLU A 277 0.00 -2.99 27.64
C GLU A 277 -1.53 -2.96 27.75
N LYS A 278 -2.17 -4.14 27.81
CA LYS A 278 -3.63 -4.24 28.00
C LYS A 278 -4.12 -3.67 29.33
N ARG A 279 -3.36 -3.87 30.41
CA ARG A 279 -3.71 -3.32 31.75
C ARG A 279 -3.59 -1.81 31.85
N ARG A 280 -2.85 -1.16 30.93
CA ARG A 280 -2.61 0.30 30.92
C ARG A 280 -3.58 1.07 30.02
N LYS A 281 -4.37 0.37 29.19
CA LYS A 281 -5.46 0.92 28.34
C LYS A 281 -6.79 0.90 29.09
#